data_36da08efebc629492203dc4d9cf60119
#
_entry.id   36da08efebc629492203dc4d9cf60119
#
_cell.length_a   1.000
_cell.length_b   1.000
_cell.length_c   1.000
_cell.angle_alpha   90.00
_cell.angle_beta   90.00
_cell.angle_gamma   90.00
#
_symmetry.space_group_name_H-M   'P 1'
#
loop_
_entity.id
_entity.type
_entity.pdbx_description
1 polymer ?
#
loop_
_entity_poly.entity_id
_entity_poly.type
_entity_poly.pdbx_seq_one_letter_code
_entity_poly.pdbx_strand_id
1 'polypeptide(L)' 'MKKFRTIYIVEAITEDGELVMRRFARNKKIAEKIARQCKKAESVIRKARKAEHSWINPEDVEA' A
#
# COMPACT_ATOMS: atom_id res chain seq x y z
N MET A 1 0.63 -20.07 -7.05
CA MET A 1 0.68 -18.78 -6.35
C MET A 1 -0.61 -18.02 -6.51
N LYS A 2 -1.16 -17.55 -5.40
CA LYS A 2 -2.36 -16.71 -5.46
C LYS A 2 -2.03 -15.34 -5.98
N LYS A 3 -2.68 -14.95 -7.07
CA LYS A 3 -2.59 -13.58 -7.55
C LYS A 3 -3.82 -12.82 -7.02
N PHE A 4 -3.58 -11.67 -6.45
CA PHE A 4 -4.65 -10.81 -5.98
C PHE A 4 -5.24 -10.05 -7.18
N ARG A 5 -6.56 -9.95 -7.23
CA ARG A 5 -7.24 -9.17 -8.27
C ARG A 5 -6.97 -7.69 -8.12
N THR A 6 -6.95 -7.25 -6.90
CA THR A 6 -6.73 -5.85 -6.57
C THR A 6 -5.75 -5.77 -5.43
N ILE A 7 -4.78 -4.88 -5.56
CA ILE A 7 -3.83 -4.59 -4.50
C ILE A 7 -3.92 -3.09 -4.25
N TYR A 8 -4.02 -2.71 -2.98
CA TYR A 8 -3.97 -1.32 -2.58
C TYR A 8 -2.58 -0.99 -2.08
N ILE A 9 -2.05 0.12 -2.51
CA ILE A 9 -0.74 0.59 -2.08
C ILE A 9 -0.96 1.72 -1.07
N VAL A 10 -0.36 1.59 0.10
CA VAL A 10 -0.39 2.61 1.14
C VAL A 10 1.00 3.23 1.20
N GLU A 11 1.06 4.52 0.95
CA GLU A 11 2.32 5.25 0.97
C GLU A 11 2.21 6.40 1.97
N ALA A 12 3.19 6.53 2.85
CA ALA A 12 3.26 7.65 3.78
C ALA A 12 4.33 8.61 3.29
N ILE A 13 3.93 9.84 3.09
CA ILE A 13 4.78 10.88 2.50
C ILE A 13 4.88 12.05 3.47
N THR A 14 6.12 12.49 3.72
CA THR A 14 6.37 13.65 4.59
C THR A 14 6.00 14.96 3.88
N GLU A 15 5.99 16.06 4.63
CA GLU A 15 5.75 17.38 4.07
C GLU A 15 6.74 17.75 2.97
N ASP A 16 7.95 17.21 3.06
CA ASP A 16 9.01 17.45 2.07
C ASP A 16 8.84 16.58 0.82
N GLY A 17 7.81 15.74 0.79
CA GLY A 17 7.57 14.85 -0.34
C GLY A 17 8.39 13.57 -0.30
N GLU A 18 8.99 13.25 0.83
CA GLU A 18 9.79 12.04 0.97
C GLU A 18 8.92 10.85 1.35
N LEU A 19 9.10 9.75 0.64
CA LEU A 19 8.40 8.50 0.93
C LEU A 19 9.08 7.82 2.12
N VAL A 20 8.35 7.65 3.21
CA VAL A 20 8.88 7.01 4.42
C VAL A 20 8.29 5.64 4.68
N MET A 21 7.21 5.29 4.00
CA MET A 21 6.59 3.98 4.14
C MET A 21 5.85 3.60 2.87
N ARG A 22 5.96 2.33 2.49
CA ARG A 22 5.17 1.75 1.42
C ARG A 22 4.77 0.35 1.83
N ARG A 23 3.45 0.09 1.85
CA ARG A 23 2.93 -1.23 2.18
C ARG A 23 1.81 -1.58 1.21
N PHE A 24 1.55 -2.87 1.09
CA PHE A 24 0.55 -3.38 0.17
C PHE A 24 -0.54 -4.10 0.94
N ALA A 25 -1.79 -3.91 0.55
CA ALA A 25 -2.94 -4.53 1.18
C ALA A 25 -3.84 -5.17 0.13
N ARG A 26 -4.45 -6.28 0.46
CA ARG A 26 -5.32 -6.98 -0.47
C ARG A 26 -6.71 -6.36 -0.61
N ASN A 27 -7.11 -5.50 0.32
CA ASN A 27 -8.37 -4.78 0.24
C ASN A 27 -8.27 -3.41 0.90
N LYS A 28 -9.27 -2.59 0.64
CA LYS A 28 -9.29 -1.21 1.13
C LYS A 28 -9.32 -1.12 2.65
N LYS A 29 -10.04 -2.03 3.30
CA LYS A 29 -10.18 -2.03 4.74
C LYS A 29 -8.83 -2.22 5.44
N ILE A 30 -8.03 -3.15 4.92
CA ILE A 30 -6.69 -3.39 5.44
C ILE A 30 -5.79 -2.19 5.16
N ALA A 31 -5.91 -1.60 3.97
CA ALA A 31 -5.15 -0.41 3.60
C ALA A 31 -5.43 0.75 4.56
N GLU A 32 -6.70 0.96 4.91
CA GLU A 32 -7.07 2.01 5.86
C GLU A 32 -6.49 1.76 7.25
N LYS A 33 -6.46 0.49 7.67
CA LYS A 33 -5.85 0.12 8.94
C LYS A 33 -4.36 0.44 8.96
N ILE A 34 -3.67 0.13 7.86
CA ILE A 34 -2.25 0.45 7.71
C ILE A 34 -2.02 1.96 7.77
N ALA A 35 -2.86 2.72 7.06
CA ALA A 35 -2.73 4.17 7.03
C ALA A 35 -2.86 4.80 8.42
N ARG A 36 -3.73 4.25 9.26
CA ARG A 36 -3.91 4.74 10.63
C ARG A 36 -2.71 4.50 11.53
N GLN A 37 -1.85 3.55 11.19
CA GLN A 37 -0.69 3.22 11.99
C GLN A 37 0.44 4.22 11.82
N CYS A 38 0.47 4.94 10.70
CA CYS A 38 1.51 5.92 10.45
C CYS A 38 1.01 7.31 10.84
N LYS A 39 1.53 7.85 11.93
CA LYS A 39 1.13 9.16 12.44
C LYS A 39 2.11 10.28 12.12
N LYS A 40 3.28 9.92 11.59
CA LYS A 40 4.35 10.90 11.33
C LYS A 40 4.31 11.51 9.94
N ALA A 41 3.50 10.96 9.06
CA ALA A 41 3.41 11.42 7.68
C ALA A 41 1.98 11.17 7.18
N GLU A 42 1.60 11.90 6.16
CA GLU A 42 0.30 11.72 5.55
C GLU A 42 0.29 10.45 4.70
N SER A 43 -0.71 9.59 4.92
CA SER A 43 -0.84 8.34 4.18
C SER A 43 -1.80 8.50 3.02
N VAL A 44 -1.39 7.99 1.87
CA VAL A 44 -2.19 7.98 0.66
C VAL A 44 -2.47 6.53 0.29
N ILE A 45 -3.73 6.22 0.00
CA ILE A 45 -4.16 4.89 -0.41
C ILE A 45 -4.58 4.96 -1.87
N ARG A 46 -4.04 4.08 -2.69
CA ARG A 46 -4.42 3.98 -4.09
C ARG A 46 -4.42 2.53 -4.56
N LYS A 47 -5.16 2.27 -5.62
CA LYS A 47 -5.12 0.95 -6.25
C LYS A 47 -3.83 0.80 -7.05
N ALA A 48 -3.22 -0.36 -6.96
CA ALA A 48 -2.07 -0.67 -7.79
C ALA A 48 -2.51 -0.77 -9.25
N ARG A 49 -1.70 -0.21 -10.14
CA ARG A 49 -1.93 -0.32 -11.59
C ARG A 49 -1.56 -1.73 -12.05
N LYS A 50 -2.11 -2.13 -13.19
CA LYS A 50 -1.84 -3.45 -13.76
C LYS A 50 -0.33 -3.72 -13.89
N ALA A 51 0.42 -2.74 -14.34
CA ALA A 51 1.87 -2.85 -14.49
C ALA A 51 2.57 -3.04 -13.14
N GLU A 52 2.02 -2.47 -12.07
CA GLU A 52 2.62 -2.59 -10.74
C GLU A 52 2.48 -3.99 -10.15
N HIS A 53 1.42 -4.71 -10.53
CA HIS A 53 1.22 -6.08 -10.06
C HIS A 53 2.36 -7.01 -10.44
N SER A 54 3.09 -6.69 -11.50
CA SER A 54 4.17 -7.55 -11.98
C SER A 54 5.39 -7.56 -11.04
N TRP A 55 5.57 -6.50 -10.26
CA TRP A 55 6.72 -6.43 -9.36
C TRP A 55 6.35 -6.50 -7.87
N ILE A 56 5.06 -6.48 -7.55
CA ILE A 56 4.63 -6.64 -6.16
C ILE A 56 4.66 -8.12 -5.81
N ASN A 57 5.42 -8.45 -4.77
CA ASN A 57 5.50 -9.81 -4.29
C ASN A 57 4.24 -10.17 -3.49
N PRO A 58 3.51 -11.24 -3.86
CA PRO A 58 2.32 -11.64 -3.09
C PRO A 58 2.57 -11.85 -1.60
N GLU A 59 3.77 -12.22 -1.22
CA GLU A 59 4.13 -12.40 0.18
C GLU A 59 4.13 -11.09 0.97
N ASP A 60 4.31 -9.97 0.28
CA ASP A 60 4.34 -8.65 0.90
C ASP A 60 2.96 -8.03 1.03
N VAL A 61 1.94 -8.64 0.44
CA VAL A 61 0.57 -8.13 0.50
C VAL A 61 -0.07 -8.54 1.80
N GLU A 62 -0.49 -7.57 2.59
CA GLU A 62 -1.09 -7.82 3.89
C GLU A 62 -2.55 -8.25 3.77
N ALA A 63 -2.89 -9.24 4.56
CA ALA A 63 -4.23 -9.81 4.57
C ALA A 63 -5.01 -9.35 5.80
#